data_c9797e9b7db44f3404e9531aeca93efe
#
_entry.id   c9797e9b7db44f3404e9531aeca93efe
#
_cell.length_a   1.000
_cell.length_b   1.000
_cell.length_c   1.000
_cell.angle_alpha   90.00
_cell.angle_beta   90.00
_cell.angle_gamma   90.00
#
_symmetry.space_group_name_H-M   'P 1'
#
loop_
_entity.id
_entity.type
_entity.pdbx_description
1 polymer ?
#
loop_
_entity_poly.entity_id
_entity_poly.type
_entity_poly.pdbx_seq_one_letter_code
_entity_poly.pdbx_strand_id
1 'polypeptide(L)'
;MYLTQGLHRSAATTPNRAATVSGDRVRTFAEQIDRVARLAAGLHSIGVEPGDRVAMLAFNSDRYSEYLLAVPWADAVLNPVNIRWSPVEVAYALNDSDTKVLLVDDTFGAMVPALRPACAGLQTIVYCGDGATPEGMVSYEDLISSHDPIPDARRSGDALAGLFYTGGTTGFPKGVMLSHANLVTSGLGTVATGQLLDDASILLHAAPMFHLADLAAWVGQVMLGGTHVMVPFFEPTAVLGAIAKHSITDVLLVPTMIQLLVDHPTLSEFDTSSLSRVLYGGSPISAGVLERTLARLPQARLTQAYGMTELAPVASLLWPEHHVGERIGSAGRAAPHSEIQILGPDDEQLATGSVGEICVRGGHVMLGYWNKPDETAAAIRDGWMHTGDVGYLDADGFLFVVDRLKDMIITGGENVYSAEVESALSLHPSVLACAVIGVPDGEWGERVHACVVLAEGSSPTVEELRDHTRTLVAGYKTPRTIEFVTALPMSGAGKILKRELRDAHVAKDALGASL
;
A
#
# COMPACT_ATOMS: atom_id res chain seq x y z
N MET A 1 1.13 22.84 -7.58
CA MET A 1 1.73 22.17 -6.41
C MET A 1 2.69 21.10 -6.89
N TYR A 2 3.75 20.83 -6.15
CA TYR A 2 4.82 19.87 -6.52
C TYR A 2 5.37 19.20 -5.25
N LEU A 3 5.92 17.99 -5.38
CA LEU A 3 6.31 17.14 -4.24
C LEU A 3 7.31 17.80 -3.28
N THR A 4 8.29 18.54 -3.82
CA THR A 4 9.34 19.19 -3.02
C THR A 4 8.91 20.49 -2.35
N GLN A 5 7.67 20.95 -2.61
CA GLN A 5 7.16 22.25 -2.08
C GLN A 5 7.16 22.30 -0.56
N GLY A 6 6.79 21.21 0.12
CA GLY A 6 6.77 21.15 1.58
C GLY A 6 8.16 21.27 2.19
N LEU A 7 9.19 20.68 1.56
CA LEU A 7 10.58 20.80 2.00
C LEU A 7 11.07 22.25 1.93
N HIS A 8 10.78 22.97 0.84
CA HIS A 8 11.14 24.41 0.72
C HIS A 8 10.49 25.25 1.83
N ARG A 9 9.19 25.02 2.10
CA ARG A 9 8.48 25.72 3.17
C ARG A 9 9.12 25.44 4.52
N SER A 10 9.38 24.16 4.85
CA SER A 10 9.89 23.75 6.15
C SER A 10 11.33 24.21 6.38
N ALA A 11 12.19 24.15 5.37
CA ALA A 11 13.55 24.67 5.42
C ALA A 11 13.59 26.19 5.63
N ALA A 12 12.59 26.93 5.13
CA ALA A 12 12.49 28.38 5.32
C ALA A 12 11.91 28.76 6.69
N THR A 13 10.95 27.98 7.24
CA THR A 13 10.21 28.34 8.45
C THR A 13 10.76 27.69 9.71
N THR A 14 11.24 26.45 9.62
CA THR A 14 11.72 25.63 10.75
C THR A 14 13.02 24.89 10.42
N PRO A 15 14.10 25.58 9.94
CA PRO A 15 15.30 24.96 9.40
C PRO A 15 15.98 23.98 10.36
N ASN A 16 15.97 24.25 11.64
CA ASN A 16 16.66 23.48 12.67
C ASN A 16 15.82 22.34 13.28
N ARG A 17 14.57 22.20 12.87
CA ARG A 17 13.71 21.10 13.29
C ARG A 17 14.14 19.80 12.61
N ALA A 18 14.04 18.68 13.35
CA ALA A 18 14.28 17.37 12.76
C ALA A 18 13.27 17.09 11.64
N ALA A 19 13.77 16.84 10.45
CA ALA A 19 13.00 16.41 9.29
C ALA A 19 12.90 14.88 9.24
N THR A 20 14.04 14.18 9.40
CA THR A 20 14.10 12.72 9.38
C THR A 20 14.93 12.17 10.53
N VAL A 21 14.53 10.99 11.03
CA VAL A 21 15.25 10.17 12.01
C VAL A 21 15.29 8.73 11.51
N SER A 22 16.49 8.18 11.32
CA SER A 22 16.70 6.81 10.88
C SER A 22 17.86 6.19 11.65
N GLY A 23 17.56 5.28 12.59
CA GLY A 23 18.55 4.79 13.54
C GLY A 23 19.13 5.92 14.41
N ASP A 24 20.43 6.18 14.28
CA ASP A 24 21.12 7.27 14.99
C ASP A 24 21.30 8.52 14.11
N ARG A 25 20.91 8.47 12.84
CA ARG A 25 20.97 9.61 11.92
C ARG A 25 19.74 10.50 12.12
N VAL A 26 20.00 11.74 12.48
CA VAL A 26 18.99 12.80 12.55
C VAL A 26 19.37 13.87 11.51
N ARG A 27 18.43 14.26 10.67
CA ARG A 27 18.60 15.35 9.71
C ARG A 27 17.59 16.45 9.99
N THR A 28 18.07 17.67 10.06
CA THR A 28 17.23 18.88 10.10
C THR A 28 16.69 19.20 8.71
N PHE A 29 15.65 20.06 8.63
CA PHE A 29 15.16 20.52 7.33
C PHE A 29 16.23 21.28 6.53
N ALA A 30 17.13 22.02 7.19
CA ALA A 30 18.24 22.70 6.53
C ALA A 30 19.25 21.71 5.93
N GLU A 31 19.58 20.64 6.66
CA GLU A 31 20.47 19.59 6.17
C GLU A 31 19.80 18.77 5.06
N GLN A 32 18.50 18.43 5.22
CA GLN A 32 17.79 17.64 4.22
C GLN A 32 17.67 18.36 2.87
N ILE A 33 17.34 19.66 2.86
CA ILE A 33 17.23 20.41 1.59
C ILE A 33 18.58 20.53 0.89
N ASP A 34 19.69 20.75 1.63
CA ASP A 34 21.03 20.80 1.07
C ASP A 34 21.45 19.45 0.47
N ARG A 35 21.23 18.34 1.20
CA ARG A 35 21.53 16.99 0.73
C ARG A 35 20.70 16.60 -0.49
N VAL A 36 19.41 16.90 -0.50
CA VAL A 36 18.49 16.66 -1.63
C VAL A 36 18.98 17.40 -2.88
N ALA A 37 19.33 18.68 -2.75
CA ALA A 37 19.84 19.49 -3.88
C ALA A 37 21.18 18.99 -4.42
N ARG A 38 22.08 18.53 -3.53
CA ARG A 38 23.38 17.91 -3.91
C ARG A 38 23.19 16.53 -4.54
N LEU A 39 22.27 15.70 -3.99
CA LEU A 39 21.95 14.40 -4.58
C LEU A 39 21.37 14.57 -5.99
N ALA A 40 20.51 15.56 -6.20
CA ALA A 40 19.99 15.88 -7.53
C ALA A 40 21.11 16.25 -8.51
N ALA A 41 22.11 17.04 -8.09
CA ALA A 41 23.30 17.33 -8.88
C ALA A 41 24.12 16.06 -9.18
N GLY A 42 24.29 15.20 -8.16
CA GLY A 42 24.95 13.91 -8.31
C GLY A 42 24.23 12.99 -9.30
N LEU A 43 22.88 12.96 -9.30
CA LEU A 43 22.10 12.20 -10.28
C LEU A 43 22.35 12.71 -11.71
N HIS A 44 22.39 14.03 -11.93
CA HIS A 44 22.76 14.59 -13.25
C HIS A 44 24.18 14.22 -13.66
N SER A 45 25.15 14.20 -12.73
CA SER A 45 26.55 13.87 -13.02
C SER A 45 26.74 12.43 -13.51
N ILE A 46 25.85 11.52 -13.14
CA ILE A 46 25.84 10.12 -13.59
C ILE A 46 24.90 9.89 -14.78
N GLY A 47 24.44 10.95 -15.44
CA GLY A 47 23.72 10.90 -16.71
C GLY A 47 22.20 10.84 -16.59
N VAL A 48 21.61 11.18 -15.44
CA VAL A 48 20.15 11.34 -15.32
C VAL A 48 19.72 12.62 -16.03
N GLU A 49 18.84 12.49 -17.00
CA GLU A 49 18.25 13.57 -17.77
C GLU A 49 16.78 13.83 -17.37
N PRO A 50 16.20 15.00 -17.69
CA PRO A 50 14.79 15.28 -17.46
C PRO A 50 13.86 14.18 -17.97
N GLY A 51 12.99 13.67 -17.09
CA GLY A 51 12.06 12.59 -17.40
C GLY A 51 12.62 11.17 -17.31
N ASP A 52 13.89 10.98 -17.04
CA ASP A 52 14.47 9.65 -16.80
C ASP A 52 13.92 9.02 -15.52
N ARG A 53 13.75 7.70 -15.53
CA ARG A 53 13.31 6.94 -14.35
C ARG A 53 14.51 6.55 -13.51
N VAL A 54 14.43 6.89 -12.24
CA VAL A 54 15.39 6.51 -11.21
C VAL A 54 14.69 5.57 -10.25
N ALA A 55 15.17 4.33 -10.15
CA ALA A 55 14.58 3.31 -9.29
C ALA A 55 15.28 3.24 -7.93
N MET A 56 14.56 2.79 -6.93
CA MET A 56 15.10 2.45 -5.61
C MET A 56 14.58 1.11 -5.14
N LEU A 57 15.50 0.20 -4.78
CA LEU A 57 15.26 -1.10 -4.20
C LEU A 57 15.99 -1.15 -2.85
N ALA A 58 15.33 -0.72 -1.80
CA ALA A 58 15.90 -0.56 -0.46
C ALA A 58 14.82 -0.65 0.61
N PHE A 59 15.22 -0.93 1.85
CA PHE A 59 14.39 -0.77 3.02
C PHE A 59 14.13 0.71 3.34
N ASN A 60 13.16 0.97 4.24
CA ASN A 60 12.85 2.31 4.71
C ASN A 60 14.08 2.96 5.38
N SER A 61 14.37 4.21 5.04
CA SER A 61 15.49 4.97 5.62
C SER A 61 15.35 6.46 5.34
N ASP A 62 16.20 7.27 5.96
CA ASP A 62 16.35 8.70 5.62
C ASP A 62 16.77 8.89 4.15
N ARG A 63 17.59 7.98 3.60
CA ARG A 63 17.99 8.00 2.18
C ARG A 63 16.82 7.70 1.25
N TYR A 64 15.85 6.88 1.69
CA TYR A 64 14.60 6.68 0.95
C TYR A 64 13.80 7.99 0.85
N SER A 65 13.69 8.73 1.97
CA SER A 65 13.04 10.05 1.98
C SER A 65 13.78 11.07 1.13
N GLU A 66 15.14 11.07 1.15
CA GLU A 66 15.95 11.91 0.28
C GLU A 66 15.74 11.56 -1.20
N TYR A 67 15.67 10.27 -1.57
CA TYR A 67 15.37 9.80 -2.93
C TYR A 67 14.01 10.31 -3.42
N LEU A 68 12.96 10.22 -2.60
CA LEU A 68 11.62 10.69 -2.95
C LEU A 68 11.56 12.20 -3.23
N LEU A 69 12.53 12.97 -2.74
CA LEU A 69 12.66 14.42 -2.97
C LEU A 69 13.68 14.75 -4.06
N ALA A 70 14.83 14.07 -4.09
CA ALA A 70 15.93 14.42 -5.01
C ALA A 70 15.64 14.04 -6.46
N VAL A 71 14.92 12.94 -6.69
CA VAL A 71 14.54 12.52 -8.05
C VAL A 71 13.64 13.57 -8.72
N PRO A 72 12.51 14.01 -8.13
CA PRO A 72 11.72 15.09 -8.70
C PRO A 72 12.45 16.46 -8.69
N TRP A 73 13.38 16.70 -7.75
CA TRP A 73 14.24 17.88 -7.75
C TRP A 73 15.13 17.95 -9.00
N ALA A 74 15.64 16.78 -9.44
CA ALA A 74 16.43 16.62 -10.65
C ALA A 74 15.61 16.55 -11.95
N ASP A 75 14.31 16.88 -11.94
CA ASP A 75 13.39 16.71 -13.08
C ASP A 75 13.26 15.25 -13.58
N ALA A 76 13.53 14.28 -12.72
CA ALA A 76 13.44 12.86 -13.02
C ALA A 76 12.15 12.23 -12.41
N VAL A 77 11.90 10.98 -12.73
CA VAL A 77 10.67 10.24 -12.38
C VAL A 77 11.00 9.11 -11.41
N LEU A 78 10.29 9.06 -10.29
CA LEU A 78 10.41 8.01 -9.28
C LEU A 78 9.98 6.64 -9.85
N ASN A 79 10.73 5.59 -9.52
CA ASN A 79 10.36 4.21 -9.74
C ASN A 79 10.67 3.36 -8.50
N PRO A 80 9.86 3.47 -7.42
CA PRO A 80 10.05 2.68 -6.21
C PRO A 80 9.78 1.19 -6.50
N VAL A 81 10.76 0.34 -6.26
CA VAL A 81 10.68 -1.10 -6.57
C VAL A 81 10.18 -1.87 -5.35
N ASN A 82 9.29 -2.81 -5.58
CA ASN A 82 8.79 -3.69 -4.54
C ASN A 82 9.91 -4.64 -4.04
N ILE A 83 10.29 -4.50 -2.79
CA ILE A 83 11.37 -5.24 -2.14
C ILE A 83 11.12 -6.75 -1.97
N ARG A 84 9.89 -7.22 -2.20
CA ARG A 84 9.52 -8.64 -2.11
C ARG A 84 9.53 -9.36 -3.45
N TRP A 85 9.82 -8.64 -4.52
CA TRP A 85 9.89 -9.22 -5.85
C TRP A 85 11.15 -10.06 -6.05
N SER A 86 10.99 -11.10 -6.85
CA SER A 86 12.11 -11.87 -7.37
C SER A 86 12.96 -11.03 -8.33
N PRO A 87 14.24 -11.42 -8.58
CA PRO A 87 15.07 -10.73 -9.56
C PRO A 87 14.43 -10.60 -10.96
N VAL A 88 13.61 -11.58 -11.36
CA VAL A 88 12.91 -11.57 -12.66
C VAL A 88 11.82 -10.48 -12.69
N GLU A 89 11.04 -10.33 -11.63
CA GLU A 89 10.01 -9.29 -11.53
C GLU A 89 10.63 -7.90 -11.43
N VAL A 90 11.72 -7.76 -10.66
CA VAL A 90 12.49 -6.50 -10.59
C VAL A 90 13.03 -6.13 -11.98
N ALA A 91 13.67 -7.08 -12.68
CA ALA A 91 14.20 -6.84 -14.02
C ALA A 91 13.08 -6.46 -15.01
N TYR A 92 11.91 -7.09 -14.91
CA TYR A 92 10.76 -6.69 -15.72
C TYR A 92 10.39 -5.22 -15.50
N ALA A 93 10.20 -4.79 -14.24
CA ALA A 93 9.82 -3.41 -13.93
C ALA A 93 10.87 -2.38 -14.37
N LEU A 94 12.16 -2.69 -14.21
CA LEU A 94 13.26 -1.83 -14.65
C LEU A 94 13.31 -1.69 -16.18
N ASN A 95 13.09 -2.79 -16.91
CA ASN A 95 13.08 -2.78 -18.38
C ASN A 95 11.82 -2.10 -18.95
N ASP A 96 10.64 -2.42 -18.41
CA ASP A 96 9.36 -1.83 -18.86
C ASP A 96 9.33 -0.31 -18.66
N SER A 97 9.96 0.18 -17.59
CA SER A 97 10.07 1.61 -17.28
C SER A 97 11.26 2.31 -17.96
N ASP A 98 12.10 1.61 -18.71
CA ASP A 98 13.39 2.12 -19.21
C ASP A 98 14.25 2.79 -18.12
N THR A 99 14.35 2.18 -16.95
CA THR A 99 15.11 2.70 -15.82
C THR A 99 16.61 2.67 -16.12
N LYS A 100 17.29 3.82 -15.96
CA LYS A 100 18.73 3.96 -16.19
C LYS A 100 19.56 3.85 -14.91
N VAL A 101 19.02 4.28 -13.78
CA VAL A 101 19.71 4.32 -12.48
C VAL A 101 18.89 3.56 -11.44
N LEU A 102 19.57 2.67 -10.71
CA LEU A 102 19.00 1.92 -9.60
C LEU A 102 19.79 2.20 -8.32
N LEU A 103 19.10 2.66 -7.28
CA LEU A 103 19.65 2.75 -5.92
C LEU A 103 19.36 1.44 -5.19
N VAL A 104 20.37 0.91 -4.48
CA VAL A 104 20.25 -0.31 -3.67
C VAL A 104 20.92 -0.15 -2.31
N ASP A 105 20.34 -0.73 -1.27
CA ASP A 105 20.96 -0.81 0.06
C ASP A 105 21.79 -2.09 0.26
N ASP A 106 22.28 -2.30 1.51
CA ASP A 106 23.08 -3.46 1.88
C ASP A 106 22.40 -4.80 1.56
N THR A 107 21.08 -4.88 1.76
CA THR A 107 20.32 -6.12 1.58
C THR A 107 20.15 -6.46 0.10
N PHE A 108 19.77 -5.47 -0.68
CA PHE A 108 19.43 -5.68 -2.11
C PHE A 108 20.63 -5.53 -3.05
N GLY A 109 21.77 -5.05 -2.57
CA GLY A 109 23.03 -5.09 -3.30
C GLY A 109 23.39 -6.49 -3.80
N ALA A 110 23.04 -7.53 -3.05
CA ALA A 110 23.24 -8.94 -3.45
C ALA A 110 22.43 -9.36 -4.70
N MET A 111 21.35 -8.64 -5.05
CA MET A 111 20.54 -8.92 -6.26
C MET A 111 21.16 -8.37 -7.55
N VAL A 112 22.06 -7.39 -7.45
CA VAL A 112 22.65 -6.66 -8.58
C VAL A 112 23.33 -7.55 -9.62
N PRO A 113 24.11 -8.61 -9.25
CA PRO A 113 24.70 -9.52 -10.24
C PRO A 113 23.68 -10.22 -11.15
N ALA A 114 22.46 -10.48 -10.64
CA ALA A 114 21.37 -11.06 -11.44
C ALA A 114 20.66 -10.00 -12.31
N LEU A 115 20.57 -8.75 -11.84
CA LEU A 115 19.87 -7.67 -12.55
C LEU A 115 20.68 -7.10 -13.72
N ARG A 116 22.01 -6.92 -13.57
CA ARG A 116 22.87 -6.32 -14.62
C ARG A 116 22.71 -7.00 -15.98
N PRO A 117 22.84 -8.33 -16.13
CA PRO A 117 22.69 -8.98 -17.44
C PRO A 117 21.23 -8.99 -17.93
N ALA A 118 20.25 -8.90 -17.03
CA ALA A 118 18.83 -8.92 -17.36
C ALA A 118 18.27 -7.54 -17.75
N CYS A 119 18.97 -6.44 -17.43
CA CYS A 119 18.51 -5.06 -17.63
C CYS A 119 19.54 -4.30 -18.50
N ALA A 120 19.45 -4.44 -19.83
CA ALA A 120 20.37 -3.81 -20.76
C ALA A 120 20.36 -2.26 -20.71
N GLY A 121 19.24 -1.65 -20.31
CA GLY A 121 19.09 -0.20 -20.14
C GLY A 121 19.66 0.34 -18.84
N LEU A 122 19.97 -0.52 -17.86
CA LEU A 122 20.46 -0.12 -16.54
C LEU A 122 21.95 0.27 -16.63
N GLN A 123 22.22 1.56 -16.54
CA GLN A 123 23.57 2.13 -16.74
C GLN A 123 24.35 2.21 -15.43
N THR A 124 23.72 2.73 -14.37
CA THR A 124 24.38 3.03 -13.10
C THR A 124 23.64 2.41 -11.92
N ILE A 125 24.41 1.84 -11.01
CA ILE A 125 23.91 1.38 -9.71
C ILE A 125 24.55 2.24 -8.63
N VAL A 126 23.70 2.85 -7.80
CA VAL A 126 24.10 3.67 -6.67
C VAL A 126 23.87 2.86 -5.39
N TYR A 127 24.93 2.69 -4.63
CA TYR A 127 24.86 2.02 -3.34
C TYR A 127 24.49 3.03 -2.24
N CYS A 128 23.35 2.83 -1.63
CA CYS A 128 22.80 3.67 -0.55
C CYS A 128 22.72 2.92 0.80
N GLY A 129 23.54 1.90 1.01
CA GLY A 129 23.68 1.17 2.27
C GLY A 129 24.66 1.86 3.25
N ASP A 130 24.81 1.26 4.44
CA ASP A 130 25.70 1.75 5.50
C ASP A 130 27.08 1.07 5.48
N GLY A 131 27.24 0.01 4.70
CA GLY A 131 28.51 -0.70 4.48
C GLY A 131 29.45 0.00 3.52
N ALA A 132 30.56 -0.67 3.19
CA ALA A 132 31.47 -0.20 2.15
C ALA A 132 30.82 -0.35 0.77
N THR A 133 30.97 0.68 -0.09
CA THR A 133 30.44 0.65 -1.44
C THR A 133 31.03 -0.52 -2.24
N PRO A 134 30.20 -1.46 -2.75
CA PRO A 134 30.68 -2.58 -3.54
C PRO A 134 31.36 -2.13 -4.85
N GLU A 135 32.29 -2.94 -5.33
CA GLU A 135 32.97 -2.68 -6.60
C GLU A 135 31.99 -2.54 -7.78
N GLY A 136 32.19 -1.55 -8.60
CA GLY A 136 31.33 -1.25 -9.75
C GLY A 136 30.00 -0.59 -9.43
N MET A 137 29.81 -0.12 -8.19
CA MET A 137 28.70 0.75 -7.78
C MET A 137 29.22 2.15 -7.43
N VAL A 138 28.34 3.14 -7.54
CA VAL A 138 28.62 4.53 -7.16
C VAL A 138 28.15 4.73 -5.72
N SER A 139 28.98 5.39 -4.91
CA SER A 139 28.63 5.70 -3.51
C SER A 139 27.58 6.82 -3.46
N TYR A 140 26.48 6.59 -2.73
CA TYR A 140 25.44 7.58 -2.49
C TYR A 140 25.96 8.82 -1.76
N GLU A 141 26.78 8.62 -0.72
CA GLU A 141 27.33 9.73 0.05
C GLU A 141 28.37 10.52 -0.74
N ASP A 142 29.14 9.85 -1.65
CA ASP A 142 30.07 10.55 -2.53
C ASP A 142 29.34 11.41 -3.57
N LEU A 143 28.18 10.96 -4.08
CA LEU A 143 27.35 11.79 -4.96
C LEU A 143 26.91 13.08 -4.25
N ILE A 144 26.57 13.02 -2.97
CA ILE A 144 26.18 14.20 -2.20
C ILE A 144 27.37 15.09 -1.89
N SER A 145 28.45 14.51 -1.38
CA SER A 145 29.60 15.28 -0.88
C SER A 145 30.46 15.90 -1.98
N SER A 146 30.44 15.34 -3.19
CA SER A 146 31.27 15.79 -4.32
C SER A 146 30.60 16.84 -5.22
N HIS A 147 29.33 17.19 -4.97
CA HIS A 147 28.60 18.12 -5.82
C HIS A 147 28.05 19.31 -5.03
N ASP A 148 28.01 20.46 -5.68
CA ASP A 148 27.31 21.62 -5.16
C ASP A 148 25.79 21.50 -5.36
N PRO A 149 24.98 22.11 -4.48
CA PRO A 149 23.54 22.06 -4.60
C PRO A 149 23.05 22.79 -5.86
N ILE A 150 22.08 22.19 -6.56
CA ILE A 150 21.44 22.76 -7.74
C ILE A 150 20.02 23.26 -7.44
N PRO A 151 19.49 24.19 -8.23
CA PRO A 151 18.09 24.61 -8.14
C PRO A 151 17.12 23.45 -8.39
N ASP A 152 16.00 23.45 -7.66
CA ASP A 152 14.88 22.51 -7.87
C ASP A 152 14.20 22.79 -9.22
N ALA A 153 13.94 21.76 -10.00
CA ALA A 153 13.20 21.82 -11.25
C ALA A 153 11.74 22.28 -11.08
N ARG A 154 11.15 22.06 -9.89
CA ARG A 154 9.79 22.46 -9.52
C ARG A 154 8.71 22.01 -10.50
N ARG A 155 8.89 20.83 -11.08
CA ARG A 155 7.85 20.24 -11.95
C ARG A 155 6.56 20.09 -11.17
N SER A 156 5.45 20.38 -11.82
CA SER A 156 4.16 20.52 -11.15
C SER A 156 3.02 20.12 -12.08
N GLY A 157 1.78 20.15 -11.56
CA GLY A 157 0.61 19.78 -12.34
C GLY A 157 0.67 18.33 -12.80
N ASP A 158 0.37 18.09 -14.07
CA ASP A 158 0.30 16.76 -14.66
C ASP A 158 1.68 16.21 -15.11
N ALA A 159 2.79 16.91 -14.78
CA ALA A 159 4.11 16.34 -15.01
C ALA A 159 4.24 15.03 -14.22
N LEU A 160 4.75 13.99 -14.89
CA LEU A 160 4.92 12.66 -14.30
C LEU A 160 5.89 12.73 -13.12
N ALA A 161 5.43 12.32 -11.94
CA ALA A 161 6.23 12.28 -10.73
C ALA A 161 6.79 10.90 -10.45
N GLY A 162 6.04 9.85 -10.79
CA GLY A 162 6.48 8.48 -10.55
C GLY A 162 5.71 7.42 -11.32
N LEU A 163 6.37 6.29 -11.49
CA LEU A 163 5.80 5.03 -11.96
C LEU A 163 5.74 4.05 -10.77
N PHE A 164 4.54 3.65 -10.41
CA PHE A 164 4.29 2.78 -9.27
C PHE A 164 3.74 1.44 -9.76
N TYR A 165 4.57 0.41 -9.72
CA TYR A 165 4.20 -0.89 -10.25
C TYR A 165 3.31 -1.66 -9.28
N THR A 166 2.16 -2.12 -9.78
CA THR A 166 1.21 -2.93 -9.02
C THR A 166 1.22 -4.37 -9.52
N GLY A 167 1.14 -5.33 -8.60
CA GLY A 167 0.94 -6.74 -8.95
C GLY A 167 -0.43 -6.92 -9.61
N GLY A 168 -0.43 -7.09 -10.92
CA GLY A 168 -1.62 -7.42 -11.69
C GLY A 168 -2.06 -8.87 -11.46
N THR A 169 -3.37 -9.12 -11.57
CA THR A 169 -3.94 -10.49 -11.50
C THR A 169 -3.83 -11.24 -12.82
N THR A 170 -3.40 -10.57 -13.88
CA THR A 170 -3.40 -11.08 -15.25
C THR A 170 -2.00 -11.29 -15.84
N GLY A 171 -0.93 -11.20 -15.03
CA GLY A 171 0.44 -11.35 -15.54
C GLY A 171 1.45 -10.48 -14.82
N PHE A 172 2.36 -9.85 -15.58
CA PHE A 172 3.39 -8.96 -15.07
C PHE A 172 2.78 -7.68 -14.45
N PRO A 173 3.48 -7.04 -13.48
CA PRO A 173 3.04 -5.79 -12.87
C PRO A 173 2.83 -4.67 -13.90
N LYS A 174 1.88 -3.76 -13.61
CA LYS A 174 1.61 -2.57 -14.42
C LYS A 174 2.17 -1.33 -13.75
N GLY A 175 2.86 -0.49 -14.50
CA GLY A 175 3.34 0.81 -14.02
C GLY A 175 2.21 1.85 -14.00
N VAL A 176 1.74 2.22 -12.83
CA VAL A 176 0.75 3.29 -12.64
C VAL A 176 1.46 4.63 -12.73
N MET A 177 1.03 5.49 -13.67
CA MET A 177 1.58 6.84 -13.87
C MET A 177 0.90 7.83 -12.93
N LEU A 178 1.64 8.38 -11.96
CA LEU A 178 1.15 9.43 -11.07
C LEU A 178 1.90 10.73 -11.29
N SER A 179 1.13 11.82 -11.44
CA SER A 179 1.66 13.17 -11.57
C SER A 179 1.94 13.79 -10.19
N HIS A 180 2.66 14.91 -10.18
CA HIS A 180 2.81 15.74 -8.99
C HIS A 180 1.45 16.17 -8.42
N ALA A 181 0.51 16.52 -9.29
CA ALA A 181 -0.85 16.90 -8.88
C ALA A 181 -1.58 15.73 -8.20
N ASN A 182 -1.51 14.51 -8.77
CA ASN A 182 -2.18 13.35 -8.18
C ASN A 182 -1.70 13.09 -6.75
N LEU A 183 -0.37 12.99 -6.56
CA LEU A 183 0.23 12.69 -5.26
C LEU A 183 -0.04 13.79 -4.21
N VAL A 184 0.13 15.06 -4.58
CA VAL A 184 -0.10 16.17 -3.66
C VAL A 184 -1.57 16.35 -3.33
N THR A 185 -2.48 16.16 -4.31
CA THR A 185 -3.92 16.20 -4.08
C THR A 185 -4.36 15.14 -3.08
N SER A 186 -3.91 13.89 -3.26
CA SER A 186 -4.22 12.80 -2.33
C SER A 186 -3.63 13.06 -0.93
N GLY A 187 -2.35 13.43 -0.83
CA GLY A 187 -1.72 13.71 0.46
C GLY A 187 -2.39 14.84 1.22
N LEU A 188 -2.60 16.01 0.59
CA LEU A 188 -3.27 17.15 1.22
C LEU A 188 -4.76 16.89 1.50
N GLY A 189 -5.45 16.23 0.57
CA GLY A 189 -6.85 15.87 0.75
C GLY A 189 -7.08 14.92 1.92
N THR A 190 -6.16 13.98 2.14
CA THR A 190 -6.21 13.05 3.28
C THR A 190 -6.07 13.77 4.62
N VAL A 191 -5.24 14.80 4.69
CA VAL A 191 -5.03 15.57 5.94
C VAL A 191 -5.91 16.82 6.08
N ALA A 192 -6.71 17.15 5.05
CA ALA A 192 -7.48 18.40 4.98
C ALA A 192 -8.48 18.59 6.12
N THR A 193 -8.96 17.52 6.74
CA THR A 193 -9.92 17.59 7.87
C THR A 193 -9.26 17.90 9.20
N GLY A 194 -7.92 17.90 9.29
CA GLY A 194 -7.17 18.09 10.53
C GLY A 194 -7.27 16.93 11.53
N GLN A 195 -7.85 15.80 11.13
CA GLN A 195 -7.97 14.62 11.99
C GLN A 195 -6.77 13.66 11.88
N LEU A 196 -5.95 13.82 10.85
CA LEU A 196 -4.71 13.09 10.59
C LEU A 196 -3.59 14.11 10.46
N LEU A 197 -2.40 13.77 10.89
CA LEU A 197 -1.18 14.55 10.74
C LEU A 197 -1.35 16.07 10.95
N ASP A 198 -0.38 16.67 11.56
CA ASP A 198 -0.22 18.13 11.67
C ASP A 198 1.27 18.47 11.64
N ASP A 199 1.60 19.76 11.78
CA ASP A 199 2.99 20.20 11.77
C ASP A 199 3.78 19.78 13.02
N ALA A 200 3.12 19.34 14.10
CA ALA A 200 3.74 18.78 15.29
C ALA A 200 3.89 17.25 15.22
N SER A 201 3.30 16.59 14.24
CA SER A 201 3.32 15.14 14.09
C SER A 201 4.72 14.58 13.97
N ILE A 202 4.92 13.43 14.65
CA ILE A 202 6.09 12.54 14.49
C ILE A 202 5.55 11.25 13.88
N LEU A 203 5.70 11.13 12.57
CA LEU A 203 5.17 10.01 11.78
C LEU A 203 6.19 8.87 11.71
N LEU A 204 5.77 7.66 12.11
CA LEU A 204 6.57 6.46 11.96
C LEU A 204 6.28 5.76 10.62
N HIS A 205 7.32 5.57 9.81
CA HIS A 205 7.32 4.75 8.60
C HIS A 205 7.70 3.31 8.95
N ALA A 206 6.71 2.49 9.25
CA ALA A 206 6.85 1.06 9.51
C ALA A 206 6.31 0.21 8.34
N ALA A 207 5.33 0.72 7.60
CA ALA A 207 4.93 0.16 6.32
C ALA A 207 5.99 0.48 5.26
N PRO A 208 6.10 -0.35 4.18
CA PRO A 208 7.14 -0.13 3.17
C PRO A 208 6.97 1.18 2.41
N MET A 209 8.01 2.04 2.38
CA MET A 209 8.00 3.35 1.72
C MET A 209 7.89 3.27 0.19
N PHE A 210 8.17 2.11 -0.43
CA PHE A 210 7.91 1.91 -1.86
C PHE A 210 6.42 1.83 -2.19
N HIS A 211 5.57 1.55 -1.20
CA HIS A 211 4.13 1.35 -1.40
C HIS A 211 3.36 2.66 -1.21
N LEU A 212 2.39 2.91 -2.11
CA LEU A 212 1.60 4.15 -2.11
C LEU A 212 0.89 4.44 -0.79
N ALA A 213 0.54 3.42 0.01
CA ALA A 213 -0.09 3.62 1.30
C ALA A 213 0.80 4.46 2.24
N ASP A 214 2.08 4.08 2.39
CA ASP A 214 3.03 4.83 3.20
C ASP A 214 3.40 6.17 2.54
N LEU A 215 3.58 6.17 1.21
CA LEU A 215 3.92 7.38 0.45
C LEU A 215 2.86 8.48 0.59
N ALA A 216 1.57 8.15 0.67
CA ALA A 216 0.52 9.15 0.88
C ALA A 216 0.64 9.85 2.25
N ALA A 217 0.92 9.07 3.31
CA ALA A 217 1.20 9.62 4.63
C ALA A 217 2.49 10.46 4.62
N TRP A 218 3.53 9.98 3.91
CA TRP A 218 4.79 10.71 3.72
C TRP A 218 4.56 12.03 2.99
N VAL A 219 3.80 12.06 1.87
CA VAL A 219 3.47 13.31 1.15
C VAL A 219 2.72 14.27 2.05
N GLY A 220 1.68 13.80 2.76
CA GLY A 220 0.94 14.64 3.72
C GLY A 220 1.87 15.26 4.76
N GLN A 221 2.74 14.46 5.36
CA GLN A 221 3.68 14.90 6.39
C GLN A 221 4.73 15.89 5.85
N VAL A 222 5.31 15.64 4.67
CA VAL A 222 6.24 16.57 4.01
C VAL A 222 5.57 17.93 3.77
N MET A 223 4.31 17.93 3.30
CA MET A 223 3.55 19.18 3.06
C MET A 223 3.25 19.94 4.35
N LEU A 224 3.06 19.25 5.48
CA LEU A 224 2.80 19.86 6.78
C LEU A 224 4.08 20.27 7.52
N GLY A 225 5.21 19.63 7.27
CA GLY A 225 6.51 19.92 7.87
C GLY A 225 6.72 19.27 9.23
N GLY A 226 6.10 18.12 9.48
CA GLY A 226 6.37 17.31 10.66
C GLY A 226 7.62 16.43 10.52
N THR A 227 7.93 15.66 11.55
CA THR A 227 9.12 14.79 11.59
C THR A 227 8.79 13.39 11.09
N HIS A 228 9.66 12.82 10.27
CA HIS A 228 9.60 11.45 9.77
C HIS A 228 10.57 10.57 10.55
N VAL A 229 10.09 9.47 11.14
CA VAL A 229 10.91 8.45 11.79
C VAL A 229 10.79 7.14 11.01
N MET A 230 11.91 6.49 10.69
CA MET A 230 11.92 5.28 9.89
C MET A 230 12.43 4.10 10.71
N VAL A 231 11.72 2.96 10.62
CA VAL A 231 12.26 1.63 10.88
C VAL A 231 12.46 0.92 9.55
N PRO A 232 13.51 0.13 9.34
CA PRO A 232 13.84 -0.45 8.04
C PRO A 232 12.68 -1.27 7.45
N PHE A 233 12.01 -2.05 8.29
CA PHE A 233 10.83 -2.85 7.96
C PHE A 233 9.99 -3.06 9.22
N PHE A 234 8.76 -3.52 9.04
CA PHE A 234 7.88 -3.83 10.16
C PHE A 234 8.39 -5.06 10.93
N GLU A 235 8.74 -4.84 12.18
CA GLU A 235 9.00 -5.84 13.22
C GLU A 235 8.36 -5.29 14.52
N PRO A 236 7.46 -6.04 15.19
CA PRO A 236 6.66 -5.49 16.30
C PRO A 236 7.51 -4.84 17.40
N THR A 237 8.60 -5.48 17.84
CA THR A 237 9.46 -4.95 18.92
C THR A 237 10.16 -3.66 18.48
N ALA A 238 10.66 -3.61 17.24
CA ALA A 238 11.31 -2.42 16.68
C ALA A 238 10.32 -1.25 16.57
N VAL A 239 9.08 -1.52 16.13
CA VAL A 239 8.01 -0.53 16.05
C VAL A 239 7.64 0.00 17.43
N LEU A 240 7.42 -0.88 18.42
CA LEU A 240 7.13 -0.48 19.80
C LEU A 240 8.28 0.32 20.42
N GLY A 241 9.53 -0.13 20.20
CA GLY A 241 10.72 0.58 20.64
C GLY A 241 10.84 1.97 20.01
N ALA A 242 10.53 2.11 18.72
CA ALA A 242 10.52 3.41 18.03
C ALA A 242 9.43 4.35 18.59
N ILE A 243 8.22 3.82 18.86
CA ILE A 243 7.12 4.59 19.46
C ILE A 243 7.57 5.17 20.80
N ALA A 244 8.12 4.34 21.68
CA ALA A 244 8.57 4.77 22.99
C ALA A 244 9.77 5.72 22.93
N LYS A 245 10.79 5.41 22.10
CA LYS A 245 12.04 6.17 22.02
C LYS A 245 11.84 7.56 21.41
N HIS A 246 11.02 7.67 20.38
CA HIS A 246 10.87 8.89 19.60
C HIS A 246 9.55 9.61 19.83
N SER A 247 8.73 9.15 20.80
CA SER A 247 7.42 9.72 21.11
C SER A 247 6.54 9.85 19.88
N ILE A 248 6.45 8.77 19.10
CA ILE A 248 5.67 8.73 17.85
C ILE A 248 4.22 9.09 18.12
N THR A 249 3.69 10.00 17.32
CA THR A 249 2.30 10.45 17.42
C THR A 249 1.39 9.79 16.38
N ASP A 250 1.94 9.43 15.23
CA ASP A 250 1.20 8.94 14.06
C ASP A 250 1.91 7.75 13.45
N VAL A 251 1.14 6.76 13.00
CA VAL A 251 1.65 5.62 12.25
C VAL A 251 0.64 5.13 11.23
N LEU A 252 1.11 4.67 10.07
CA LEU A 252 0.31 3.92 9.11
C LEU A 252 0.66 2.44 9.21
N LEU A 253 -0.36 1.59 9.40
CA LEU A 253 -0.22 0.14 9.49
C LEU A 253 -1.30 -0.57 8.66
N VAL A 254 -0.99 -1.73 8.12
CA VAL A 254 -2.03 -2.61 7.57
C VAL A 254 -2.64 -3.47 8.68
N PRO A 255 -3.87 -4.00 8.54
CA PRO A 255 -4.56 -4.75 9.61
C PRO A 255 -3.75 -5.89 10.21
N THR A 256 -2.97 -6.62 9.41
CA THR A 256 -2.08 -7.68 9.90
C THR A 256 -0.94 -7.17 10.78
N MET A 257 -0.39 -5.99 10.45
CA MET A 257 0.62 -5.34 11.29
C MET A 257 0.01 -4.87 12.62
N ILE A 258 -1.21 -4.31 12.59
CA ILE A 258 -1.94 -3.93 13.80
C ILE A 258 -2.14 -5.16 14.69
N GLN A 259 -2.62 -6.27 14.13
CA GLN A 259 -2.81 -7.51 14.87
C GLN A 259 -1.52 -7.98 15.54
N LEU A 260 -0.41 -8.06 14.79
CA LEU A 260 0.88 -8.46 15.33
C LEU A 260 1.39 -7.52 16.43
N LEU A 261 1.09 -6.22 16.30
CA LEU A 261 1.49 -5.23 17.30
C LEU A 261 0.67 -5.36 18.59
N VAL A 262 -0.68 -5.39 18.46
CA VAL A 262 -1.56 -5.42 19.64
C VAL A 262 -1.57 -6.77 20.34
N ASP A 263 -1.32 -7.87 19.64
CA ASP A 263 -1.22 -9.22 20.21
C ASP A 263 0.22 -9.53 20.72
N HIS A 264 1.18 -8.59 20.53
CA HIS A 264 2.56 -8.80 20.95
C HIS A 264 2.65 -8.96 22.48
N PRO A 265 3.35 -10.01 22.98
CA PRO A 265 3.39 -10.31 24.41
C PRO A 265 4.04 -9.20 25.25
N THR A 266 4.98 -8.46 24.68
CA THR A 266 5.71 -7.38 25.38
C THR A 266 5.15 -5.99 25.14
N LEU A 267 3.97 -5.83 24.52
CA LEU A 267 3.36 -4.51 24.28
C LEU A 267 3.33 -3.64 25.54
N SER A 268 3.00 -4.23 26.69
CA SER A 268 2.91 -3.51 27.98
C SER A 268 4.25 -3.06 28.55
N GLU A 269 5.37 -3.49 27.98
CA GLU A 269 6.71 -3.09 28.40
C GLU A 269 7.16 -1.77 27.76
N PHE A 270 6.44 -1.32 26.73
CA PHE A 270 6.74 -0.10 25.98
C PHE A 270 5.75 1.01 26.30
N ASP A 271 6.26 2.24 26.43
CA ASP A 271 5.42 3.43 26.52
C ASP A 271 4.88 3.80 25.14
N THR A 272 3.58 3.54 24.93
CA THR A 272 2.85 3.88 23.71
C THR A 272 1.94 5.09 23.89
N SER A 273 2.02 5.82 25.00
CA SER A 273 1.11 6.91 25.35
C SER A 273 1.12 8.09 24.37
N SER A 274 2.22 8.28 23.65
CA SER A 274 2.36 9.31 22.62
C SER A 274 1.57 8.99 21.33
N LEU A 275 1.31 7.70 21.06
CA LEU A 275 0.64 7.28 19.83
C LEU A 275 -0.83 7.69 19.85
N SER A 276 -1.14 8.77 19.17
CA SER A 276 -2.46 9.39 19.18
C SER A 276 -3.31 9.06 17.94
N ARG A 277 -2.68 8.70 16.81
CA ARG A 277 -3.38 8.44 15.54
C ARG A 277 -2.79 7.22 14.84
N VAL A 278 -3.66 6.30 14.43
CA VAL A 278 -3.31 5.13 13.62
C VAL A 278 -4.14 5.16 12.34
N LEU A 279 -3.49 5.43 11.23
CA LEU A 279 -4.07 5.27 9.89
C LEU A 279 -3.93 3.80 9.48
N TYR A 280 -5.01 3.19 9.01
CA TYR A 280 -4.94 1.82 8.52
C TYR A 280 -5.73 1.62 7.23
N GLY A 281 -5.34 0.64 6.44
CA GLY A 281 -6.00 0.36 5.18
C GLY A 281 -5.30 -0.73 4.37
N GLY A 282 -5.60 -0.77 3.06
CA GLY A 282 -5.04 -1.77 2.15
C GLY A 282 -5.75 -3.13 2.18
N SER A 283 -6.42 -3.46 3.29
CA SER A 283 -7.33 -4.60 3.42
C SER A 283 -8.36 -4.34 4.53
N PRO A 284 -9.49 -5.08 4.58
CA PRO A 284 -10.42 -5.02 5.70
C PRO A 284 -9.76 -5.43 7.01
N ILE A 285 -10.17 -4.80 8.13
CA ILE A 285 -9.80 -5.21 9.49
C ILE A 285 -10.94 -6.04 10.09
N SER A 286 -10.61 -7.14 10.77
CA SER A 286 -11.64 -7.90 11.47
C SER A 286 -12.12 -7.18 12.74
N ALA A 287 -13.40 -7.37 13.09
CA ALA A 287 -13.99 -6.76 14.29
C ALA A 287 -13.18 -7.11 15.56
N GLY A 288 -12.71 -8.36 15.69
CA GLY A 288 -11.92 -8.79 16.85
C GLY A 288 -10.55 -8.11 16.94
N VAL A 289 -9.85 -7.86 15.82
CA VAL A 289 -8.59 -7.10 15.82
C VAL A 289 -8.85 -5.65 16.20
N LEU A 290 -9.91 -5.04 15.66
CA LEU A 290 -10.30 -3.66 15.98
C LEU A 290 -10.62 -3.50 17.46
N GLU A 291 -11.44 -4.40 18.04
CA GLU A 291 -11.79 -4.39 19.45
C GLU A 291 -10.55 -4.49 20.35
N ARG A 292 -9.65 -5.43 20.06
CA ARG A 292 -8.39 -5.55 20.81
C ARG A 292 -7.50 -4.31 20.66
N THR A 293 -7.49 -3.70 19.48
CA THR A 293 -6.71 -2.46 19.25
C THR A 293 -7.23 -1.33 20.13
N LEU A 294 -8.55 -1.11 20.14
CA LEU A 294 -9.18 -0.07 20.97
C LEU A 294 -8.98 -0.33 22.47
N ALA A 295 -8.96 -1.60 22.88
CA ALA A 295 -8.73 -1.97 24.28
C ALA A 295 -7.26 -1.79 24.71
N ARG A 296 -6.31 -2.10 23.85
CA ARG A 296 -4.86 -2.10 24.17
C ARG A 296 -4.14 -0.79 23.87
N LEU A 297 -4.70 0.03 22.97
CA LEU A 297 -4.22 1.36 22.61
C LEU A 297 -5.35 2.39 22.71
N PRO A 298 -5.94 2.58 23.92
CA PRO A 298 -7.16 3.37 24.11
C PRO A 298 -6.99 4.86 23.78
N GLN A 299 -5.76 5.38 23.76
CA GLN A 299 -5.43 6.76 23.38
C GLN A 299 -5.38 6.95 21.87
N ALA A 300 -5.21 5.88 21.09
CA ALA A 300 -5.04 5.96 19.65
C ALA A 300 -6.38 6.09 18.92
N ARG A 301 -6.51 7.14 18.12
CA ARG A 301 -7.66 7.36 17.24
C ARG A 301 -7.40 6.64 15.92
N LEU A 302 -8.25 5.68 15.58
CA LEU A 302 -8.13 4.89 14.36
C LEU A 302 -8.86 5.57 13.20
N THR A 303 -8.19 5.67 12.05
CA THR A 303 -8.81 6.10 10.79
C THR A 303 -8.55 5.05 9.73
N GLN A 304 -9.59 4.54 9.07
CA GLN A 304 -9.42 3.65 7.93
C GLN A 304 -9.34 4.44 6.63
N ALA A 305 -8.43 4.04 5.74
CA ALA A 305 -8.37 4.51 4.36
C ALA A 305 -8.64 3.37 3.37
N TYR A 306 -9.54 3.61 2.43
CA TYR A 306 -9.77 2.75 1.28
C TYR A 306 -9.27 3.45 0.01
N GLY A 307 -8.72 2.65 -0.88
CA GLY A 307 -8.29 3.06 -2.20
C GLY A 307 -7.30 2.10 -2.83
N MET A 308 -6.62 2.56 -3.88
CA MET A 308 -5.70 1.78 -4.69
C MET A 308 -4.60 2.68 -5.27
N THR A 309 -3.54 2.08 -5.80
CA THR A 309 -2.41 2.82 -6.37
C THR A 309 -2.85 3.82 -7.44
N GLU A 310 -3.81 3.44 -8.26
CA GLU A 310 -4.39 4.25 -9.33
C GLU A 310 -5.15 5.50 -8.84
N LEU A 311 -5.35 5.61 -7.52
CA LEU A 311 -5.99 6.74 -6.84
C LEU A 311 -5.03 7.52 -5.92
N ALA A 312 -3.73 7.30 -6.00
CA ALA A 312 -2.62 8.00 -5.34
C ALA A 312 -2.63 8.11 -3.78
N PRO A 313 -3.06 7.17 -2.93
CA PRO A 313 -3.94 6.03 -3.17
C PRO A 313 -5.34 6.17 -2.57
N VAL A 314 -5.69 7.28 -1.85
CA VAL A 314 -6.85 7.38 -0.96
C VAL A 314 -8.10 7.84 -1.69
N ALA A 315 -9.19 7.07 -1.59
CA ALA A 315 -10.51 7.42 -2.11
C ALA A 315 -11.52 7.76 -1.01
N SER A 316 -11.55 6.99 0.08
CA SER A 316 -12.46 7.23 1.19
C SER A 316 -11.79 7.05 2.55
N LEU A 317 -12.38 7.65 3.60
CA LEU A 317 -11.89 7.64 4.96
C LEU A 317 -13.02 7.34 5.95
N LEU A 318 -12.80 6.35 6.83
CA LEU A 318 -13.63 6.12 8.00
C LEU A 318 -12.96 6.77 9.21
N TRP A 319 -13.55 7.86 9.69
CA TRP A 319 -13.01 8.61 10.80
C TRP A 319 -13.24 7.92 12.15
N PRO A 320 -12.46 8.25 13.20
CA PRO A 320 -12.53 7.58 14.50
C PRO A 320 -13.93 7.54 15.11
N GLU A 321 -14.69 8.61 15.01
CA GLU A 321 -16.07 8.72 15.53
C GLU A 321 -17.08 7.81 14.83
N HIS A 322 -16.72 7.25 13.69
CA HIS A 322 -17.57 6.36 12.90
C HIS A 322 -17.25 4.87 13.11
N HIS A 323 -16.25 4.54 13.93
CA HIS A 323 -15.94 3.14 14.29
C HIS A 323 -16.94 2.57 15.30
N VAL A 324 -18.24 2.69 15.01
CA VAL A 324 -19.33 2.27 15.88
C VAL A 324 -20.45 1.58 15.09
N GLY A 325 -21.09 0.57 15.70
CA GLY A 325 -22.22 -0.15 15.11
C GLY A 325 -21.88 -0.74 13.73
N GLU A 326 -22.84 -0.70 12.81
CA GLU A 326 -22.70 -1.25 11.46
C GLU A 326 -21.64 -0.50 10.61
N ARG A 327 -21.33 0.76 10.95
CA ARG A 327 -20.33 1.57 10.23
C ARG A 327 -18.90 1.04 10.36
N ILE A 328 -18.61 0.21 11.35
CA ILE A 328 -17.32 -0.49 11.49
C ILE A 328 -16.97 -1.29 10.22
N GLY A 329 -17.97 -1.85 9.54
CA GLY A 329 -17.77 -2.60 8.28
C GLY A 329 -17.63 -1.72 7.03
N SER A 330 -17.80 -0.39 7.16
CA SER A 330 -17.68 0.50 6.00
C SER A 330 -16.24 0.93 5.74
N ALA A 331 -15.95 1.32 4.51
CA ALA A 331 -14.72 2.01 4.13
C ALA A 331 -14.80 3.54 4.34
N GLY A 332 -15.82 4.02 5.06
CA GLY A 332 -16.02 5.43 5.35
C GLY A 332 -16.71 6.20 4.22
N ARG A 333 -16.47 7.51 4.17
CA ARG A 333 -17.03 8.42 3.17
C ARG A 333 -15.93 8.89 2.22
N ALA A 334 -16.33 9.38 1.05
CA ALA A 334 -15.41 10.01 0.10
C ALA A 334 -14.48 11.00 0.81
N ALA A 335 -13.18 10.87 0.55
CA ALA A 335 -12.19 11.82 1.04
C ALA A 335 -12.43 13.22 0.43
N PRO A 336 -11.96 14.33 1.04
CA PRO A 336 -12.24 15.68 0.55
C PRO A 336 -11.87 15.95 -0.92
N HIS A 337 -10.97 15.17 -1.48
CA HIS A 337 -10.49 15.27 -2.86
C HIS A 337 -11.14 14.26 -3.83
N SER A 338 -12.07 13.43 -3.34
CA SER A 338 -12.68 12.33 -4.09
C SER A 338 -14.16 12.51 -4.28
N GLU A 339 -14.67 12.09 -5.44
CA GLU A 339 -16.07 11.78 -5.66
C GLU A 339 -16.19 10.27 -5.83
N ILE A 340 -17.21 9.66 -5.22
CA ILE A 340 -17.47 8.23 -5.33
C ILE A 340 -18.90 8.02 -5.81
N GLN A 341 -19.07 7.14 -6.78
CA GLN A 341 -20.39 6.64 -7.20
C GLN A 341 -20.35 5.13 -7.43
N ILE A 342 -21.52 4.53 -7.43
CA ILE A 342 -21.71 3.11 -7.72
C ILE A 342 -22.34 2.99 -9.09
N LEU A 343 -21.67 2.27 -10.00
CA LEU A 343 -22.14 2.07 -11.36
C LEU A 343 -22.61 0.64 -11.61
N GLY A 344 -23.63 0.52 -12.45
CA GLY A 344 -24.09 -0.74 -12.99
C GLY A 344 -23.29 -1.19 -14.22
N PRO A 345 -23.67 -2.33 -14.83
CA PRO A 345 -22.96 -2.91 -15.98
C PRO A 345 -22.90 -2.02 -17.25
N ASP A 346 -23.88 -1.15 -17.42
CA ASP A 346 -23.98 -0.22 -18.55
C ASP A 346 -23.48 1.20 -18.20
N ASP A 347 -22.65 1.31 -17.16
CA ASP A 347 -22.11 2.55 -16.60
C ASP A 347 -23.19 3.54 -16.09
N GLU A 348 -24.40 3.08 -15.85
CA GLU A 348 -25.47 3.85 -15.24
C GLU A 348 -25.25 4.00 -13.73
N GLN A 349 -25.53 5.18 -13.18
CA GLN A 349 -25.47 5.41 -11.74
C GLN A 349 -26.59 4.66 -11.02
N LEU A 350 -26.24 3.80 -10.08
CA LEU A 350 -27.20 3.03 -9.30
C LEU A 350 -27.77 3.83 -8.12
N ALA A 351 -28.97 3.43 -7.68
CA ALA A 351 -29.61 4.01 -6.51
C ALA A 351 -28.84 3.66 -5.22
N THR A 352 -28.97 4.52 -4.21
CA THR A 352 -28.42 4.28 -2.86
C THR A 352 -28.84 2.91 -2.33
N GLY A 353 -27.87 2.17 -1.77
CA GLY A 353 -28.05 0.81 -1.27
C GLY A 353 -27.93 -0.28 -2.35
N SER A 354 -27.90 0.07 -3.63
CA SER A 354 -27.68 -0.91 -4.70
C SER A 354 -26.20 -1.23 -4.84
N VAL A 355 -25.92 -2.52 -5.05
CA VAL A 355 -24.55 -3.04 -5.22
C VAL A 355 -24.13 -2.93 -6.68
N GLY A 356 -22.95 -2.37 -6.93
CA GLY A 356 -22.35 -2.23 -8.26
C GLY A 356 -20.85 -1.94 -8.16
N GLU A 357 -20.22 -1.55 -9.28
CA GLU A 357 -18.81 -1.21 -9.31
C GLU A 357 -18.58 0.14 -8.62
N ILE A 358 -17.56 0.19 -7.75
CA ILE A 358 -17.11 1.42 -7.11
C ILE A 358 -16.30 2.21 -8.12
N CYS A 359 -16.77 3.42 -8.48
CA CYS A 359 -16.06 4.31 -9.38
C CYS A 359 -15.70 5.60 -8.69
N VAL A 360 -14.48 6.11 -8.97
CA VAL A 360 -13.89 7.25 -8.27
C VAL A 360 -13.45 8.31 -9.27
N ARG A 361 -13.72 9.58 -8.95
CA ARG A 361 -13.27 10.74 -9.71
C ARG A 361 -12.59 11.75 -8.78
N GLY A 362 -11.57 12.44 -9.31
CA GLY A 362 -10.86 13.50 -8.59
C GLY A 362 -9.47 13.76 -9.15
N GLY A 363 -8.83 14.84 -8.69
CA GLY A 363 -7.49 15.21 -9.14
C GLY A 363 -6.37 14.23 -8.71
N HIS A 364 -6.70 13.22 -7.91
CA HIS A 364 -5.80 12.17 -7.46
C HIS A 364 -5.80 10.91 -8.37
N VAL A 365 -6.74 10.81 -9.32
CA VAL A 365 -6.80 9.71 -10.28
C VAL A 365 -5.55 9.73 -11.17
N MET A 366 -4.96 8.56 -11.41
CA MET A 366 -3.77 8.38 -12.22
C MET A 366 -3.87 8.98 -13.63
N LEU A 367 -2.73 9.24 -14.27
CA LEU A 367 -2.69 9.60 -15.68
C LEU A 367 -2.99 8.42 -16.61
N GLY A 368 -2.76 7.19 -16.14
CA GLY A 368 -2.95 5.94 -16.85
C GLY A 368 -1.89 4.92 -16.51
N TYR A 369 -1.87 3.81 -17.25
CA TYR A 369 -0.83 2.77 -17.15
C TYR A 369 0.27 3.02 -18.18
N TRP A 370 1.52 2.93 -17.76
CA TRP A 370 2.69 3.12 -18.60
C TRP A 370 2.70 2.14 -19.78
N ASN A 371 2.84 2.66 -21.00
CA ASN A 371 2.83 1.90 -22.25
C ASN A 371 1.59 1.00 -22.48
N LYS A 372 0.45 1.29 -21.82
CA LYS A 372 -0.77 0.46 -21.87
C LYS A 372 -2.02 1.32 -22.10
N PRO A 373 -2.17 1.92 -23.32
CA PRO A 373 -3.30 2.82 -23.60
C PRO A 373 -4.66 2.13 -23.55
N ASP A 374 -4.77 0.90 -24.05
CA ASP A 374 -6.05 0.16 -24.05
C ASP A 374 -6.50 -0.19 -22.63
N GLU A 375 -5.56 -0.59 -21.76
CA GLU A 375 -5.87 -0.88 -20.36
C GLU A 375 -6.20 0.40 -19.58
N THR A 376 -5.58 1.52 -19.96
CA THR A 376 -5.92 2.85 -19.42
C THR A 376 -7.34 3.25 -19.80
N ALA A 377 -7.70 3.12 -21.08
CA ALA A 377 -9.04 3.43 -21.56
C ALA A 377 -10.12 2.53 -20.95
N ALA A 378 -9.79 1.27 -20.67
CA ALA A 378 -10.68 0.35 -19.96
C ALA A 378 -10.88 0.72 -18.48
N ALA A 379 -9.82 1.25 -17.82
CA ALA A 379 -9.86 1.60 -16.42
C ALA A 379 -10.44 2.98 -16.13
N ILE A 380 -10.26 3.95 -17.06
CA ILE A 380 -10.77 5.32 -16.90
C ILE A 380 -11.77 5.60 -18.02
N ARG A 381 -13.05 5.66 -17.66
CA ARG A 381 -14.16 5.89 -18.59
C ARG A 381 -14.93 7.14 -18.15
N ASP A 382 -15.17 8.08 -19.07
CA ASP A 382 -15.89 9.34 -18.82
C ASP A 382 -15.39 10.13 -17.58
N GLY A 383 -14.06 10.05 -17.32
CA GLY A 383 -13.42 10.70 -16.18
C GLY A 383 -13.57 9.97 -14.85
N TRP A 384 -14.16 8.78 -14.83
CA TRP A 384 -14.27 7.91 -13.68
C TRP A 384 -13.27 6.76 -13.74
N MET A 385 -12.51 6.58 -12.66
CA MET A 385 -11.68 5.41 -12.45
C MET A 385 -12.56 4.25 -11.98
N HIS A 386 -12.63 3.19 -12.77
CA HIS A 386 -13.27 1.92 -12.46
C HIS A 386 -12.33 1.09 -11.60
N THR A 387 -12.66 0.92 -10.32
CA THR A 387 -11.74 0.31 -9.35
C THR A 387 -11.63 -1.20 -9.48
N GLY A 388 -12.63 -1.84 -10.09
CA GLY A 388 -12.79 -3.29 -10.08
C GLY A 388 -13.21 -3.84 -8.71
N ASP A 389 -13.49 -2.98 -7.75
CA ASP A 389 -14.08 -3.35 -6.46
C ASP A 389 -15.60 -3.13 -6.54
N VAL A 390 -16.36 -4.00 -5.88
CA VAL A 390 -17.83 -3.96 -5.83
C VAL A 390 -18.27 -3.49 -4.46
N GLY A 391 -19.28 -2.62 -4.42
CA GLY A 391 -19.78 -2.08 -3.17
C GLY A 391 -21.10 -1.31 -3.32
N TYR A 392 -21.52 -0.68 -2.25
CA TYR A 392 -22.68 0.21 -2.24
C TYR A 392 -22.43 1.41 -1.31
N LEU A 393 -23.19 2.48 -1.55
CA LEU A 393 -23.28 3.63 -0.63
C LEU A 393 -24.57 3.52 0.17
N ASP A 394 -24.50 3.70 1.49
CA ASP A 394 -25.70 3.81 2.33
C ASP A 394 -26.35 5.21 2.23
N ALA A 395 -27.48 5.41 2.92
CA ALA A 395 -28.22 6.67 2.90
C ALA A 395 -27.43 7.86 3.51
N ASP A 396 -26.43 7.58 4.33
CA ASP A 396 -25.54 8.57 4.95
C ASP A 396 -24.26 8.80 4.14
N GLY A 397 -24.09 8.10 2.99
CA GLY A 397 -22.95 8.21 2.09
C GLY A 397 -21.72 7.40 2.54
N PHE A 398 -21.87 6.42 3.44
CA PHE A 398 -20.79 5.49 3.77
C PHE A 398 -20.67 4.42 2.70
N LEU A 399 -19.42 4.19 2.28
CA LEU A 399 -19.05 3.17 1.30
C LEU A 399 -18.87 1.82 2.00
N PHE A 400 -19.55 0.80 1.52
CA PHE A 400 -19.34 -0.59 1.93
C PHE A 400 -18.73 -1.35 0.76
N VAL A 401 -17.49 -1.79 0.91
CA VAL A 401 -16.80 -2.63 -0.06
C VAL A 401 -17.22 -4.06 0.18
N VAL A 402 -17.86 -4.68 -0.80
CA VAL A 402 -18.43 -6.03 -0.68
C VAL A 402 -17.44 -7.08 -1.16
N ASP A 403 -16.82 -6.87 -2.32
CA ASP A 403 -15.81 -7.78 -2.90
C ASP A 403 -15.05 -7.10 -4.05
N ARG A 404 -14.18 -7.89 -4.68
CA ARG A 404 -13.65 -7.55 -6.01
C ARG A 404 -14.47 -8.20 -7.10
N LEU A 405 -14.72 -7.46 -8.17
CA LEU A 405 -15.51 -7.95 -9.31
C LEU A 405 -14.99 -9.32 -9.85
N LYS A 406 -13.67 -9.50 -9.88
CA LYS A 406 -12.99 -10.73 -10.32
C LYS A 406 -12.92 -11.86 -9.28
N ASP A 407 -13.19 -11.55 -8.00
CA ASP A 407 -13.18 -12.52 -6.90
C ASP A 407 -14.61 -12.95 -6.51
N MET A 408 -15.61 -12.27 -7.08
CA MET A 408 -17.02 -12.66 -6.98
C MET A 408 -17.23 -14.04 -7.59
N ILE A 409 -17.89 -14.90 -6.86
CA ILE A 409 -18.14 -16.30 -7.24
C ILE A 409 -19.54 -16.39 -7.84
N ILE A 410 -19.66 -16.94 -9.04
CA ILE A 410 -20.97 -17.12 -9.69
C ILE A 410 -21.38 -18.60 -9.55
N THR A 411 -22.21 -18.89 -8.57
CA THR A 411 -22.67 -20.26 -8.28
C THR A 411 -24.17 -20.39 -8.53
N GLY A 412 -24.55 -21.23 -9.51
CA GLY A 412 -25.95 -21.45 -9.86
C GLY A 412 -26.69 -20.20 -10.34
N GLY A 413 -25.96 -19.23 -10.92
CA GLY A 413 -26.52 -17.96 -11.37
C GLY A 413 -26.64 -16.88 -10.26
N GLU A 414 -26.22 -17.21 -9.03
CA GLU A 414 -26.22 -16.29 -7.89
C GLU A 414 -24.80 -15.76 -7.64
N ASN A 415 -24.71 -14.49 -7.32
CA ASN A 415 -23.46 -13.85 -6.94
C ASN A 415 -23.15 -14.11 -5.47
N VAL A 416 -21.99 -14.70 -5.20
CA VAL A 416 -21.45 -14.89 -3.86
C VAL A 416 -20.20 -14.05 -3.70
N TYR A 417 -20.24 -13.15 -2.75
CA TYR A 417 -19.10 -12.30 -2.43
C TYR A 417 -18.18 -13.03 -1.45
N SER A 418 -16.94 -13.26 -1.90
CA SER A 418 -15.98 -14.05 -1.15
C SER A 418 -15.68 -13.44 0.23
N ALA A 419 -15.63 -12.10 0.32
CA ALA A 419 -15.38 -11.39 1.57
C ALA A 419 -16.50 -11.56 2.61
N GLU A 420 -17.76 -11.70 2.20
CA GLU A 420 -18.89 -11.99 3.09
C GLU A 420 -18.73 -13.36 3.76
N VAL A 421 -18.34 -14.35 2.99
CA VAL A 421 -18.11 -15.72 3.49
C VAL A 421 -16.86 -15.80 4.37
N GLU A 422 -15.79 -15.09 4.01
CA GLU A 422 -14.58 -14.95 4.83
C GLU A 422 -14.88 -14.30 6.16
N SER A 423 -15.69 -13.24 6.18
CA SER A 423 -16.14 -12.58 7.40
C SER A 423 -16.89 -13.55 8.32
N ALA A 424 -17.83 -14.33 7.77
CA ALA A 424 -18.58 -15.33 8.53
C ALA A 424 -17.65 -16.42 9.10
N LEU A 425 -16.74 -16.97 8.30
CA LEU A 425 -15.77 -17.96 8.75
C LEU A 425 -14.84 -17.44 9.85
N SER A 426 -14.39 -16.20 9.74
CA SER A 426 -13.45 -15.58 10.69
C SER A 426 -14.03 -15.35 12.09
N LEU A 427 -15.37 -15.39 12.24
CA LEU A 427 -16.04 -15.33 13.54
C LEU A 427 -15.95 -16.65 14.32
N HIS A 428 -15.55 -17.75 13.68
CA HIS A 428 -15.36 -19.01 14.37
C HIS A 428 -14.02 -19.01 15.14
N PRO A 429 -14.02 -19.34 16.46
CA PRO A 429 -12.81 -19.23 17.30
C PRO A 429 -11.63 -20.09 16.87
N SER A 430 -11.89 -21.15 16.12
CA SER A 430 -10.83 -22.03 15.57
C SER A 430 -10.22 -21.52 14.26
N VAL A 431 -10.70 -20.41 13.69
CA VAL A 431 -10.20 -19.84 12.44
C VAL A 431 -9.23 -18.70 12.74
N LEU A 432 -7.95 -18.90 12.41
CA LEU A 432 -6.94 -17.85 12.50
C LEU A 432 -6.99 -16.91 11.30
N ALA A 433 -7.11 -17.51 10.08
CA ALA A 433 -7.23 -16.78 8.82
C ALA A 433 -7.95 -17.66 7.79
N CYS A 434 -8.62 -17.05 6.84
CA CYS A 434 -9.25 -17.77 5.73
C CYS A 434 -9.23 -16.96 4.44
N ALA A 435 -9.38 -17.69 3.32
CA ALA A 435 -9.61 -17.13 2.00
C ALA A 435 -10.67 -17.96 1.29
N VAL A 436 -11.61 -17.28 0.63
CA VAL A 436 -12.70 -17.91 -0.12
C VAL A 436 -12.54 -17.60 -1.59
N ILE A 437 -12.64 -18.63 -2.41
CA ILE A 437 -12.47 -18.58 -3.87
C ILE A 437 -13.58 -19.33 -4.59
N GLY A 438 -13.89 -18.90 -5.81
CA GLY A 438 -14.64 -19.70 -6.77
C GLY A 438 -13.74 -20.75 -7.42
N VAL A 439 -14.17 -21.99 -7.45
CA VAL A 439 -13.50 -23.04 -8.19
C VAL A 439 -14.48 -23.68 -9.18
N PRO A 440 -14.03 -24.13 -10.37
CA PRO A 440 -14.91 -24.68 -11.39
C PRO A 440 -15.80 -25.81 -10.85
N ASP A 441 -17.06 -25.83 -11.23
CA ASP A 441 -18.05 -26.85 -10.86
C ASP A 441 -18.94 -27.19 -12.06
N GLY A 442 -19.09 -28.49 -12.35
CA GLY A 442 -19.81 -28.94 -13.53
C GLY A 442 -21.34 -28.73 -13.47
N GLU A 443 -21.90 -28.52 -12.29
CA GLU A 443 -23.35 -28.34 -12.09
C GLU A 443 -23.70 -26.86 -11.89
N TRP A 444 -22.84 -26.10 -11.18
CA TRP A 444 -23.14 -24.76 -10.70
C TRP A 444 -22.32 -23.65 -11.38
N GLY A 445 -21.44 -24.01 -12.34
CA GLY A 445 -20.48 -23.11 -12.95
C GLY A 445 -19.26 -22.94 -12.04
N GLU A 446 -19.46 -22.35 -10.86
CA GLU A 446 -18.48 -22.30 -9.79
C GLU A 446 -19.07 -22.82 -8.48
N ARG A 447 -18.23 -23.39 -7.61
CA ARG A 447 -18.56 -23.69 -6.22
C ARG A 447 -17.74 -22.83 -5.28
N VAL A 448 -18.33 -22.46 -4.16
CA VAL A 448 -17.64 -21.74 -3.08
C VAL A 448 -16.69 -22.69 -2.37
N HIS A 449 -15.39 -22.36 -2.38
CA HIS A 449 -14.31 -23.11 -1.74
C HIS A 449 -13.58 -22.22 -0.74
N ALA A 450 -13.33 -22.74 0.49
CA ALA A 450 -12.59 -22.01 1.51
C ALA A 450 -11.26 -22.67 1.83
N CYS A 451 -10.18 -21.89 1.86
CA CYS A 451 -8.88 -22.26 2.42
C CYS A 451 -8.78 -21.66 3.83
N VAL A 452 -8.56 -22.50 4.85
CA VAL A 452 -8.62 -22.08 6.26
C VAL A 452 -7.31 -22.41 6.97
N VAL A 453 -6.74 -21.41 7.64
CA VAL A 453 -5.64 -21.57 8.60
C VAL A 453 -6.25 -21.66 9.99
N LEU A 454 -5.97 -22.71 10.72
CA LEU A 454 -6.52 -22.94 12.06
C LEU A 454 -5.72 -22.20 13.13
N ALA A 455 -6.41 -21.77 14.19
CA ALA A 455 -5.78 -21.30 15.42
C ALA A 455 -5.03 -22.46 16.10
N GLU A 456 -3.95 -22.15 16.78
CA GLU A 456 -3.10 -23.12 17.46
C GLU A 456 -3.90 -23.99 18.46
N GLY A 457 -3.72 -25.30 18.39
CA GLY A 457 -4.44 -26.25 19.23
C GLY A 457 -5.90 -26.53 18.83
N SER A 458 -6.39 -25.92 17.75
CA SER A 458 -7.75 -26.13 17.24
C SER A 458 -7.79 -27.26 16.19
N SER A 459 -8.90 -28.00 16.17
CA SER A 459 -9.12 -29.09 15.21
C SER A 459 -10.61 -29.25 14.85
N PRO A 460 -11.29 -28.18 14.34
CA PRO A 460 -12.67 -28.26 13.93
C PRO A 460 -12.82 -29.18 12.73
N THR A 461 -13.96 -29.82 12.61
CA THR A 461 -14.34 -30.53 11.39
C THR A 461 -14.79 -29.55 10.30
N VAL A 462 -14.75 -29.98 9.04
CA VAL A 462 -15.29 -29.21 7.91
C VAL A 462 -16.77 -28.89 8.13
N GLU A 463 -17.52 -29.83 8.65
CA GLU A 463 -18.97 -29.68 8.86
C GLU A 463 -19.28 -28.65 9.98
N GLU A 464 -18.50 -28.62 11.07
CA GLU A 464 -18.64 -27.61 12.10
C GLU A 464 -18.44 -26.19 11.55
N LEU A 465 -17.41 -25.96 10.71
CA LEU A 465 -17.20 -24.66 10.07
C LEU A 465 -18.31 -24.31 9.07
N ARG A 466 -18.80 -25.30 8.32
CA ARG A 466 -19.93 -25.11 7.39
C ARG A 466 -21.21 -24.78 8.12
N ASP A 467 -21.52 -25.50 9.21
CA ASP A 467 -22.71 -25.23 10.02
C ASP A 467 -22.64 -23.86 10.68
N HIS A 468 -21.48 -23.48 11.23
CA HIS A 468 -21.27 -22.13 11.73
C HIS A 468 -21.54 -21.08 10.64
N THR A 469 -20.93 -21.22 9.46
CA THR A 469 -21.10 -20.28 8.35
C THR A 469 -22.58 -20.20 7.91
N ARG A 470 -23.27 -21.33 7.88
CA ARG A 470 -24.69 -21.43 7.51
C ARG A 470 -25.63 -20.66 8.44
N THR A 471 -25.23 -20.41 9.68
CA THR A 471 -26.00 -19.56 10.62
C THR A 471 -25.89 -18.07 10.32
N LEU A 472 -24.87 -17.67 9.53
CA LEU A 472 -24.52 -16.27 9.31
C LEU A 472 -24.78 -15.80 7.87
N VAL A 473 -24.73 -16.72 6.89
CA VAL A 473 -24.96 -16.41 5.47
C VAL A 473 -25.96 -17.38 4.83
N ALA A 474 -26.56 -16.98 3.71
CA ALA A 474 -27.51 -17.84 2.98
C ALA A 474 -26.86 -19.17 2.57
N GLY A 475 -27.65 -20.23 2.50
CA GLY A 475 -27.17 -21.61 2.28
C GLY A 475 -26.32 -21.78 1.00
N TYR A 476 -26.67 -21.09 -0.09
CA TYR A 476 -25.92 -21.15 -1.36
C TYR A 476 -24.53 -20.47 -1.27
N LYS A 477 -24.34 -19.56 -0.31
CA LYS A 477 -23.06 -18.88 -0.02
C LYS A 477 -22.12 -19.73 0.84
N THR A 478 -22.66 -20.73 1.57
CA THR A 478 -21.85 -21.59 2.44
C THR A 478 -20.83 -22.37 1.63
N PRO A 479 -19.54 -22.43 2.05
CA PRO A 479 -18.52 -23.18 1.34
C PRO A 479 -18.93 -24.64 1.17
N ARG A 480 -18.92 -25.13 -0.08
CA ARG A 480 -19.17 -26.55 -0.38
C ARG A 480 -17.99 -27.41 0.01
N THR A 481 -16.78 -26.85 -0.13
CA THR A 481 -15.53 -27.51 0.24
C THR A 481 -14.67 -26.58 1.08
N ILE A 482 -14.01 -27.13 2.10
CA ILE A 482 -13.04 -26.44 2.95
C ILE A 482 -11.74 -27.22 2.95
N GLU A 483 -10.62 -26.54 2.69
CA GLU A 483 -9.27 -27.07 2.79
C GLU A 483 -8.55 -26.41 3.97
N PHE A 484 -7.96 -27.22 4.87
CA PHE A 484 -7.10 -26.72 5.92
C PHE A 484 -5.68 -26.56 5.38
N VAL A 485 -5.13 -25.35 5.49
CA VAL A 485 -3.80 -24.98 5.01
C VAL A 485 -2.94 -24.45 6.15
N THR A 486 -1.63 -24.58 6.01
CA THR A 486 -0.68 -24.08 7.03
C THR A 486 -0.46 -22.58 6.94
N ALA A 487 -0.60 -22.00 5.75
CA ALA A 487 -0.48 -20.56 5.50
C ALA A 487 -1.24 -20.18 4.23
N LEU A 488 -1.64 -18.92 4.12
CA LEU A 488 -2.20 -18.34 2.90
C LEU A 488 -1.09 -17.60 2.13
N PRO A 489 -1.07 -17.70 0.78
CA PRO A 489 -0.12 -16.94 -0.03
C PRO A 489 -0.40 -15.44 0.08
N MET A 490 0.66 -14.66 0.33
CA MET A 490 0.55 -13.22 0.59
C MET A 490 1.36 -12.41 -0.42
N SER A 491 0.78 -11.32 -0.90
CA SER A 491 1.49 -10.33 -1.71
C SER A 491 2.50 -9.54 -0.88
N GLY A 492 3.38 -8.79 -1.57
CA GLY A 492 4.32 -7.84 -0.94
C GLY A 492 3.65 -6.77 -0.08
N ALA A 493 2.40 -6.46 -0.35
CA ALA A 493 1.59 -5.50 0.42
C ALA A 493 0.77 -6.16 1.56
N GLY A 494 0.99 -7.46 1.86
CA GLY A 494 0.24 -8.17 2.89
C GLY A 494 -1.18 -8.58 2.49
N LYS A 495 -1.50 -8.62 1.18
CA LYS A 495 -2.81 -9.07 0.66
C LYS A 495 -2.76 -10.55 0.26
N ILE A 496 -3.84 -11.28 0.53
CA ILE A 496 -3.98 -12.70 0.12
C ILE A 496 -4.02 -12.79 -1.41
N LEU A 497 -3.23 -13.70 -1.96
CA LEU A 497 -3.15 -13.98 -3.41
C LEU A 497 -4.15 -15.07 -3.79
N LYS A 498 -5.44 -14.74 -3.89
CA LYS A 498 -6.54 -15.68 -4.21
C LYS A 498 -6.31 -16.41 -5.53
N ARG A 499 -5.63 -15.79 -6.52
CA ARG A 499 -5.29 -16.44 -7.78
C ARG A 499 -4.41 -17.68 -7.56
N GLU A 500 -3.37 -17.58 -6.73
CA GLU A 500 -2.50 -18.71 -6.45
C GLU A 500 -3.24 -19.86 -5.78
N LEU A 501 -4.23 -19.53 -4.93
CA LEU A 501 -5.10 -20.55 -4.33
C LEU A 501 -5.98 -21.25 -5.39
N ARG A 502 -6.56 -20.48 -6.34
CA ARG A 502 -7.33 -21.05 -7.45
C ARG A 502 -6.46 -21.95 -8.34
N ASP A 503 -5.28 -21.45 -8.75
CA ASP A 503 -4.35 -22.18 -9.61
C ASP A 503 -3.90 -23.49 -8.94
N ALA A 504 -3.58 -23.45 -7.64
CA ALA A 504 -3.19 -24.62 -6.86
C ALA A 504 -4.34 -25.64 -6.72
N HIS A 505 -5.58 -25.16 -6.53
CA HIS A 505 -6.75 -26.04 -6.43
C HIS A 505 -7.03 -26.73 -7.76
N VAL A 506 -7.03 -26.00 -8.89
CA VAL A 506 -7.23 -26.57 -10.24
C VAL A 506 -6.16 -27.59 -10.58
N ALA A 507 -4.89 -27.34 -10.20
CA ALA A 507 -3.81 -28.29 -10.41
C ALA A 507 -4.00 -29.58 -9.61
N LYS A 508 -4.49 -29.50 -8.36
CA LYS A 508 -4.81 -30.68 -7.52
C LYS A 508 -5.96 -31.49 -8.09
N ASP A 509 -7.04 -30.84 -8.52
CA ASP A 509 -8.20 -31.52 -9.11
C ASP A 509 -7.81 -32.25 -10.43
N ALA A 510 -6.96 -31.64 -11.26
CA ALA A 510 -6.44 -32.26 -12.48
C ALA A 510 -5.58 -33.52 -12.20
N LEU A 511 -4.78 -33.50 -11.13
CA LEU A 511 -3.99 -34.66 -10.70
C LEU A 511 -4.86 -35.76 -10.08
N GLY A 512 -5.89 -35.40 -9.32
CA GLY A 512 -6.86 -36.32 -8.72
C GLY A 512 -7.79 -37.00 -9.73
N ALA A 513 -8.06 -36.35 -10.87
CA ALA A 513 -8.85 -36.93 -11.97
C ALA A 513 -8.05 -37.90 -12.88
N SER A 514 -6.74 -37.99 -12.68
CA SER A 514 -5.83 -38.83 -13.47
C SER A 514 -5.45 -40.16 -12.76
N LEU A 515 -6.00 -40.40 -11.56
CA LEU A 515 -5.87 -41.62 -10.76
C LEU A 515 -7.22 -42.34 -10.65
#